data_d45f77a73905f7f44e9f5f6f39a410b8
#
_entry.id   d45f77a73905f7f44e9f5f6f39a410b8
#
_cell.length_a   1.000
_cell.length_b   1.000
_cell.length_c   1.000
_cell.angle_alpha   90.00
_cell.angle_beta   90.00
_cell.angle_gamma   90.00
#
_symmetry.space_group_name_H-M   'P 1'
#
loop_
_entity.id
_entity.type
_entity.pdbx_description
1 polymer ?
#
loop_
_entity_poly.entity_id
_entity_poly.type
_entity_poly.pdbx_seq_one_letter_code
_entity_poly.pdbx_strand_id
1 'polypeptide(L)'
;VADIVVFILITLLCFSCIRLVIYFIKSKKAGNIYLFTYRLKKTLLNSCCFLATAFMIFTLTFMPVYNRLGFMGYNNIHSASIDDGCLNRLAESANTLSEGVTDPDKAGINENTFIVTMNKLALHYPCLGDFYTAPKKSMFFAGYVPFTNEACYKSKTLSPSEIIDIMEGYACSSGFVSASDRQYIAVSACLKSDNTYLKY
;
A
#
# COMPACT_ATOMS: atom_id res chain seq x y z
N VAL A 1 6.08 -6.05 -9.59
CA VAL A 1 4.92 -6.75 -10.19
C VAL A 1 3.74 -5.79 -10.34
N ALA A 2 3.46 -4.93 -9.32
CA ALA A 2 2.36 -3.96 -9.35
C ALA A 2 2.34 -3.09 -10.62
N ASP A 3 3.47 -2.50 -10.99
CA ASP A 3 3.58 -1.64 -12.18
C ASP A 3 3.30 -2.41 -13.48
N ILE A 4 3.68 -3.68 -13.56
CA ILE A 4 3.41 -4.55 -14.72
C ILE A 4 1.91 -4.76 -14.86
N VAL A 5 1.19 -5.02 -13.76
CA VAL A 5 -0.26 -5.20 -13.76
C VAL A 5 -0.96 -3.93 -14.25
N VAL A 6 -0.56 -2.75 -13.76
CA VAL A 6 -1.10 -1.47 -14.22
C VAL A 6 -0.81 -1.25 -15.70
N PHE A 7 0.40 -1.53 -16.15
CA PHE A 7 0.77 -1.37 -17.56
C PHE A 7 -0.06 -2.27 -18.47
N ILE A 8 -0.30 -3.52 -18.07
CA ILE A 8 -1.18 -4.45 -18.80
C ILE A 8 -2.61 -3.90 -18.86
N LEU A 9 -3.16 -3.40 -17.74
CA LEU A 9 -4.50 -2.85 -17.67
C LEU A 9 -4.66 -1.63 -18.59
N ILE A 10 -3.70 -0.71 -18.57
CA ILE A 10 -3.69 0.47 -19.45
C ILE A 10 -3.63 0.03 -20.92
N THR A 11 -2.77 -0.92 -21.25
CA THR A 11 -2.62 -1.44 -22.62
C THR A 11 -3.92 -2.07 -23.12
N LEU A 12 -4.58 -2.88 -22.31
CA LEU A 12 -5.87 -3.49 -22.63
C LEU A 12 -6.97 -2.44 -22.84
N LEU A 13 -6.97 -1.40 -22.00
CA LEU A 13 -7.93 -0.30 -22.11
C LEU A 13 -7.70 0.50 -23.41
N CYS A 14 -6.47 0.85 -23.74
CA CYS A 14 -6.11 1.50 -24.99
C CYS A 14 -6.52 0.66 -26.20
N PHE A 15 -6.23 -0.64 -26.18
CA PHE A 15 -6.63 -1.55 -27.26
C PHE A 15 -8.15 -1.62 -27.44
N SER A 16 -8.91 -1.64 -26.35
CA SER A 16 -10.37 -1.61 -26.35
C SER A 16 -10.92 -0.32 -26.98
N CYS A 17 -10.33 0.83 -26.61
CA CYS A 17 -10.69 2.14 -27.17
C CYS A 17 -10.40 2.21 -28.68
N ILE A 18 -9.22 1.78 -29.13
CA ILE A 18 -8.84 1.73 -30.56
C ILE A 18 -9.82 0.86 -31.32
N ARG A 19 -10.17 -0.30 -30.79
CA ARG A 19 -11.13 -1.22 -31.41
C ARG A 19 -12.53 -0.59 -31.58
N LEU A 20 -12.99 0.16 -30.56
CA LEU A 20 -14.26 0.89 -30.62
C LEU A 20 -14.24 1.98 -31.69
N VAL A 21 -13.14 2.73 -31.81
CA VAL A 21 -12.97 3.77 -32.84
C VAL A 21 -12.99 3.15 -34.25
N ILE A 22 -12.29 2.04 -34.45
CA ILE A 22 -12.31 1.33 -35.75
C ILE A 22 -13.73 0.87 -36.10
N TYR A 23 -14.48 0.33 -35.14
CA TYR A 23 -15.87 -0.06 -35.37
C TYR A 23 -16.78 1.11 -35.68
N PHE A 24 -16.57 2.26 -35.01
CA PHE A 24 -17.32 3.48 -35.31
C PHE A 24 -17.10 3.94 -36.75
N ILE A 25 -15.84 3.99 -37.21
CA ILE A 25 -15.50 4.39 -38.58
C ILE A 25 -16.11 3.43 -39.60
N LYS A 26 -16.01 2.11 -39.36
CA LYS A 26 -16.59 1.08 -40.23
C LYS A 26 -18.12 1.18 -40.29
N SER A 27 -18.78 1.40 -39.18
CA SER A 27 -20.24 1.56 -39.09
C SER A 27 -20.73 2.79 -39.80
N LYS A 28 -19.99 3.92 -39.68
CA LYS A 28 -20.31 5.17 -40.42
C LYS A 28 -20.18 4.99 -41.92
N LYS A 29 -19.12 4.30 -42.41
CA LYS A 29 -18.93 3.99 -43.83
C LYS A 29 -20.02 3.07 -44.38
N ALA A 30 -20.52 2.13 -43.58
CA ALA A 30 -21.56 1.19 -43.98
C ALA A 30 -22.99 1.75 -43.84
N GLY A 31 -23.17 2.99 -43.39
CA GLY A 31 -24.48 3.60 -43.15
C GLY A 31 -25.32 2.93 -42.04
N ASN A 32 -24.74 2.02 -41.28
CA ASN A 32 -25.45 1.20 -40.27
C ASN A 32 -25.00 1.49 -38.85
N ILE A 33 -25.54 2.59 -38.30
CA ILE A 33 -25.26 3.02 -36.92
C ILE A 33 -25.75 2.01 -35.86
N TYR A 34 -26.76 1.22 -36.19
CA TYR A 34 -27.34 0.21 -35.30
C TYR A 34 -26.30 -0.86 -34.89
N LEU A 35 -25.47 -1.28 -35.83
CA LEU A 35 -24.39 -2.23 -35.58
C LEU A 35 -23.35 -1.70 -34.59
N PHE A 36 -23.02 -0.42 -34.62
CA PHE A 36 -22.13 0.23 -33.66
C PHE A 36 -22.77 0.26 -32.29
N THR A 37 -24.01 0.68 -32.16
CA THR A 37 -24.73 0.78 -30.89
C THR A 37 -24.83 -0.59 -30.21
N TYR A 38 -25.13 -1.64 -30.99
CA TYR A 38 -25.17 -3.01 -30.47
C TYR A 38 -23.81 -3.47 -29.92
N ARG A 39 -22.71 -3.22 -30.66
CA ARG A 39 -21.36 -3.59 -30.23
C ARG A 39 -20.91 -2.77 -29.03
N LEU A 40 -21.24 -1.49 -28.97
CA LEU A 40 -20.96 -0.62 -27.83
C LEU A 40 -21.64 -1.15 -26.56
N LYS A 41 -22.95 -1.46 -26.65
CA LYS A 41 -23.70 -2.06 -25.52
C LYS A 41 -23.07 -3.36 -25.06
N LYS A 42 -22.68 -4.25 -25.99
CA LYS A 42 -22.04 -5.53 -25.64
C LYS A 42 -20.69 -5.32 -24.96
N THR A 43 -19.87 -4.37 -25.44
CA THR A 43 -18.56 -4.06 -24.83
C THR A 43 -18.74 -3.47 -23.44
N LEU A 44 -19.69 -2.54 -23.25
CA LEU A 44 -20.00 -1.98 -21.94
C LEU A 44 -20.48 -3.05 -20.96
N LEU A 45 -21.39 -3.91 -21.40
CA LEU A 45 -21.89 -5.00 -20.55
C LEU A 45 -20.76 -5.93 -20.11
N ASN A 46 -19.89 -6.34 -21.03
CA ASN A 46 -18.73 -7.19 -20.70
C ASN A 46 -17.77 -6.49 -19.73
N SER A 47 -17.54 -5.19 -19.90
CA SER A 47 -16.70 -4.40 -18.98
C SER A 47 -17.33 -4.31 -17.60
N CYS A 48 -18.64 -4.08 -17.52
CA CYS A 48 -19.36 -4.09 -16.23
C CYS A 48 -19.31 -5.45 -15.55
N CYS A 49 -19.49 -6.54 -16.28
CA CYS A 49 -19.37 -7.90 -15.74
C CYS A 49 -17.95 -8.17 -15.22
N PHE A 50 -16.93 -7.77 -15.97
CA PHE A 50 -15.54 -7.91 -15.54
C PHE A 50 -15.26 -7.13 -14.26
N LEU A 51 -15.68 -5.86 -14.19
CA LEU A 51 -15.52 -5.03 -13.00
C LEU A 51 -16.27 -5.61 -11.79
N ALA A 52 -17.49 -6.07 -11.99
CA ALA A 52 -18.28 -6.70 -10.93
C ALA A 52 -17.61 -7.97 -10.40
N THR A 53 -17.08 -8.82 -11.30
CA THR A 53 -16.35 -10.03 -10.91
C THR A 53 -15.06 -9.69 -10.16
N ALA A 54 -14.29 -8.72 -10.65
CA ALA A 54 -13.08 -8.25 -9.98
C ALA A 54 -13.37 -7.68 -8.58
N PHE A 55 -14.45 -6.88 -8.47
CA PHE A 55 -14.91 -6.35 -7.18
C PHE A 55 -15.36 -7.45 -6.22
N MET A 56 -16.08 -8.44 -6.73
CA MET A 56 -16.52 -9.59 -5.93
C MET A 56 -15.33 -10.41 -5.39
N ILE A 57 -14.34 -10.70 -6.25
CA ILE A 57 -13.11 -11.38 -5.83
C ILE A 57 -12.37 -10.55 -4.78
N PHE A 58 -12.23 -9.23 -5.02
CA PHE A 58 -11.61 -8.32 -4.07
C PHE A 58 -12.32 -8.35 -2.72
N THR A 59 -13.65 -8.23 -2.72
CA THR A 59 -14.46 -8.24 -1.49
C THR A 59 -14.30 -9.56 -0.73
N LEU A 60 -14.40 -10.71 -1.42
CA LEU A 60 -14.24 -12.03 -0.78
C LEU A 60 -12.83 -12.25 -0.22
N THR A 61 -11.82 -11.67 -0.84
CA THR A 61 -10.43 -11.82 -0.38
C THR A 61 -10.12 -10.90 0.80
N PHE A 62 -10.63 -9.66 0.80
CA PHE A 62 -10.27 -8.66 1.80
C PHE A 62 -11.26 -8.53 2.96
N MET A 63 -12.53 -8.90 2.77
CA MET A 63 -13.52 -8.79 3.84
C MET A 63 -13.17 -9.58 5.12
N PRO A 64 -12.61 -10.81 5.05
CA PRO A 64 -12.15 -11.51 6.24
C PRO A 64 -11.03 -10.77 6.98
N VAL A 65 -10.15 -10.06 6.25
CA VAL A 65 -9.05 -9.30 6.83
C VAL A 65 -9.54 -8.06 7.55
N TYR A 66 -10.57 -7.37 7.02
CA TYR A 66 -11.19 -6.22 7.67
C TYR A 66 -11.97 -6.58 8.94
N ASN A 67 -12.52 -7.79 9.01
CA ASN A 67 -13.28 -8.27 10.17
C ASN A 67 -12.39 -8.95 11.23
N ARG A 68 -11.08 -8.99 11.03
CA ARG A 68 -10.13 -9.51 12.01
C ARG A 68 -10.03 -8.55 13.20
N LEU A 69 -9.80 -9.11 14.38
CA LEU A 69 -9.44 -8.31 15.56
C LEU A 69 -8.25 -7.40 15.23
N GLY A 70 -8.37 -6.12 15.57
CA GLY A 70 -7.29 -5.16 15.37
C GLY A 70 -6.03 -5.57 16.16
N PHE A 71 -4.88 -5.08 15.73
CA PHE A 71 -3.58 -5.38 16.35
C PHE A 71 -3.58 -5.06 17.84
N MET A 72 -4.13 -3.92 18.20
CA MET A 72 -4.23 -3.49 19.62
C MET A 72 -5.12 -4.44 20.41
N GLY A 73 -6.27 -4.85 19.87
CA GLY A 73 -7.16 -5.80 20.52
C GLY A 73 -6.54 -7.20 20.67
N TYR A 74 -5.81 -7.65 19.65
CA TYR A 74 -5.14 -8.95 19.66
C TYR A 74 -4.04 -9.03 20.73
N ASN A 75 -3.32 -7.94 20.94
CA ASN A 75 -2.22 -7.87 21.91
C ASN A 75 -2.63 -7.26 23.27
N ASN A 76 -3.93 -7.06 23.50
CA ASN A 76 -4.46 -6.41 24.71
C ASN A 76 -3.82 -5.03 25.00
N ILE A 77 -3.50 -4.29 23.96
CA ILE A 77 -2.95 -2.95 24.06
C ILE A 77 -4.11 -1.98 24.26
N HIS A 78 -4.22 -1.40 25.44
CA HIS A 78 -5.21 -0.37 25.71
C HIS A 78 -4.67 1.00 25.33
N SER A 79 -5.50 1.79 24.61
CA SER A 79 -5.18 3.19 24.38
C SER A 79 -5.21 3.92 25.72
N ALA A 80 -4.05 4.41 26.17
CA ALA A 80 -4.02 5.35 27.27
C ALA A 80 -4.62 6.70 26.82
N SER A 81 -5.31 7.38 27.71
CA SER A 81 -5.72 8.76 27.46
C SER A 81 -4.47 9.62 27.28
N ILE A 82 -4.35 10.25 26.12
CA ILE A 82 -3.25 11.19 25.84
C ILE A 82 -3.56 12.46 26.63
N ASP A 83 -2.76 12.76 27.63
CA ASP A 83 -2.78 14.04 28.34
C ASP A 83 -1.74 15.02 27.75
N ASP A 84 -1.87 16.30 28.05
CA ASP A 84 -0.94 17.34 27.57
C ASP A 84 0.51 17.07 28.04
N GLY A 85 0.71 16.45 29.20
CA GLY A 85 2.02 16.06 29.70
C GLY A 85 2.66 14.92 28.89
N CYS A 86 1.85 14.05 28.29
CA CYS A 86 2.33 13.01 27.39
C CYS A 86 2.80 13.61 26.04
N LEU A 87 2.04 14.56 25.52
CA LEU A 87 2.40 15.28 24.28
C LEU A 87 3.68 16.08 24.43
N ASN A 88 3.87 16.77 25.57
CA ASN A 88 5.09 17.53 25.84
C ASN A 88 6.32 16.61 25.95
N ARG A 89 6.21 15.46 26.63
CA ARG A 89 7.30 14.47 26.71
C ARG A 89 7.62 13.86 25.36
N LEU A 90 6.63 13.64 24.49
CA LEU A 90 6.82 13.18 23.12
C LEU A 90 7.56 14.24 22.29
N ALA A 91 7.18 15.51 22.42
CA ALA A 91 7.84 16.61 21.72
C ALA A 91 9.29 16.80 22.17
N GLU A 92 9.56 16.74 23.50
CA GLU A 92 10.93 16.76 24.03
C GLU A 92 11.76 15.59 23.54
N SER A 93 11.20 14.38 23.56
CA SER A 93 11.87 13.19 23.03
C SER A 93 12.16 13.33 21.55
N ALA A 94 11.20 13.83 20.76
CA ALA A 94 11.41 14.09 19.33
C ALA A 94 12.52 15.12 19.08
N ASN A 95 12.57 16.19 19.87
CA ASN A 95 13.59 17.23 19.73
C ASN A 95 15.00 16.70 20.09
N THR A 96 15.14 15.99 21.23
CA THR A 96 16.43 15.40 21.61
C THR A 96 16.92 14.37 20.63
N LEU A 97 15.99 13.66 20.04
CA LEU A 97 16.25 12.69 19.01
C LEU A 97 16.66 13.39 17.69
N SER A 98 16.03 14.49 17.27
CA SER A 98 16.34 15.21 16.04
C SER A 98 17.75 15.83 16.00
N GLU A 99 18.35 16.14 17.17
CA GLU A 99 19.71 16.67 17.27
C GLU A 99 20.80 15.66 16.82
N GLY A 100 20.47 14.37 16.75
CA GLY A 100 21.38 13.31 16.32
C GLY A 100 21.24 12.88 14.86
N VAL A 101 20.29 13.45 14.11
CA VAL A 101 20.03 13.04 12.71
C VAL A 101 21.08 13.63 11.78
N THR A 102 21.92 12.77 11.27
CA THR A 102 22.80 13.06 10.12
C THR A 102 22.06 12.80 8.82
N ASP A 103 22.49 13.48 7.75
CA ASP A 103 21.98 13.41 6.38
C ASP A 103 21.48 11.99 6.01
N PRO A 104 20.24 11.83 5.54
CA PRO A 104 19.65 10.52 5.20
C PRO A 104 20.48 9.71 4.20
N ASP A 105 21.19 10.35 3.29
CA ASP A 105 22.07 9.68 2.34
C ASP A 105 23.29 9.00 3.01
N LYS A 106 23.63 9.39 4.23
CA LYS A 106 24.72 8.81 5.02
C LYS A 106 24.26 7.71 5.99
N ALA A 107 22.98 7.58 6.21
CA ALA A 107 22.41 6.64 7.20
C ALA A 107 22.43 5.17 6.74
N GLY A 108 22.81 4.87 5.50
CA GLY A 108 22.92 3.50 4.99
C GLY A 108 21.59 2.75 4.94
N ILE A 109 20.46 3.46 4.82
CA ILE A 109 19.16 2.82 4.67
C ILE A 109 19.10 2.11 3.32
N ASN A 110 18.97 0.82 3.37
CA ASN A 110 18.73 -0.02 2.21
C ASN A 110 17.40 -0.77 2.36
N GLU A 111 16.95 -1.38 1.29
CA GLU A 111 15.67 -2.12 1.28
C GLU A 111 15.61 -3.22 2.35
N ASN A 112 16.74 -3.84 2.71
CA ASN A 112 16.80 -4.86 3.73
C ASN A 112 16.64 -4.30 5.15
N THR A 113 16.97 -3.02 5.38
CA THR A 113 16.81 -2.37 6.69
C THR A 113 15.36 -2.43 7.17
N PHE A 114 14.40 -2.28 6.26
CA PHE A 114 12.97 -2.36 6.57
C PHE A 114 12.56 -3.77 7.01
N ILE A 115 13.05 -4.80 6.30
CA ILE A 115 12.77 -6.20 6.65
C ILE A 115 13.32 -6.52 8.04
N VAL A 116 14.57 -6.15 8.31
CA VAL A 116 15.21 -6.38 9.60
C VAL A 116 14.44 -5.69 10.73
N THR A 117 14.03 -4.44 10.51
CA THR A 117 13.27 -3.65 11.47
C THR A 117 11.91 -4.28 11.77
N MET A 118 11.17 -4.71 10.74
CA MET A 118 9.88 -5.36 10.91
C MET A 118 10.01 -6.74 11.58
N ASN A 119 10.99 -7.54 11.19
CA ASN A 119 11.24 -8.83 11.82
C ASN A 119 11.64 -8.67 13.30
N LYS A 120 12.38 -7.63 13.66
CA LYS A 120 12.67 -7.31 15.05
C LYS A 120 11.41 -6.99 15.85
N LEU A 121 10.44 -6.28 15.25
CA LEU A 121 9.14 -6.06 15.88
C LEU A 121 8.35 -7.37 15.99
N ALA A 122 8.39 -8.23 14.98
CA ALA A 122 7.69 -9.50 14.94
C ALA A 122 8.15 -10.48 16.03
N LEU A 123 9.40 -10.40 16.49
CA LEU A 123 9.88 -11.15 17.66
C LEU A 123 9.10 -10.82 18.94
N HIS A 124 8.58 -9.58 19.06
CA HIS A 124 7.77 -9.16 20.21
C HIS A 124 6.28 -9.43 19.96
N TYR A 125 5.86 -9.43 18.69
CA TYR A 125 4.48 -9.61 18.28
C TYR A 125 4.36 -10.67 17.19
N PRO A 126 4.36 -11.96 17.57
CA PRO A 126 4.34 -13.08 16.60
C PRO A 126 3.17 -13.05 15.62
N CYS A 127 2.08 -12.32 15.95
CA CYS A 127 0.94 -12.15 15.07
C CYS A 127 1.26 -11.38 13.77
N LEU A 128 2.40 -10.68 13.71
CA LEU A 128 2.86 -10.01 12.48
C LEU A 128 3.42 -11.00 11.45
N GLY A 129 3.92 -12.15 11.90
CA GLY A 129 4.61 -13.11 11.04
C GLY A 129 5.99 -12.62 10.59
N ASP A 130 6.63 -13.41 9.73
CA ASP A 130 7.95 -13.09 9.20
C ASP A 130 7.86 -12.33 7.89
N PHE A 131 8.76 -11.38 7.72
CA PHE A 131 8.86 -10.52 6.54
C PHE A 131 10.09 -10.91 5.71
N TYR A 132 9.87 -11.23 4.43
CA TYR A 132 10.93 -11.69 3.53
C TYR A 132 11.09 -10.83 2.29
N THR A 133 10.10 -9.99 1.99
CA THR A 133 10.06 -9.22 0.75
C THR A 133 10.45 -7.77 1.00
N ALA A 134 11.54 -7.33 0.37
CA ALA A 134 11.95 -5.93 0.41
C ALA A 134 10.91 -5.00 -0.25
N PRO A 135 10.77 -3.76 0.23
CA PRO A 135 9.90 -2.79 -0.39
C PRO A 135 10.39 -2.50 -1.81
N LYS A 136 9.47 -2.27 -2.74
CA LYS A 136 9.81 -2.11 -4.15
C LYS A 136 9.55 -0.70 -4.63
N LYS A 137 10.46 -0.20 -5.47
CA LYS A 137 10.22 1.05 -6.16
C LYS A 137 9.11 0.86 -7.20
N SER A 138 8.11 1.74 -7.15
CA SER A 138 6.99 1.77 -8.09
C SER A 138 6.84 3.15 -8.71
N MET A 139 6.42 3.20 -9.98
CA MET A 139 6.10 4.45 -10.67
C MET A 139 4.72 4.98 -10.29
N PHE A 140 3.79 4.08 -9.93
CA PHE A 140 2.39 4.40 -9.72
C PHE A 140 1.96 4.41 -8.26
N PHE A 141 2.59 3.59 -7.42
CA PHE A 141 2.14 3.35 -6.05
C PHE A 141 3.17 3.81 -5.01
N ALA A 142 2.66 4.33 -3.89
CA ALA A 142 3.36 4.42 -2.62
C ALA A 142 2.50 3.74 -1.56
N GLY A 143 3.13 3.07 -0.60
CA GLY A 143 2.42 2.28 0.42
C GLY A 143 2.12 0.85 -0.04
N TYR A 144 1.00 0.29 0.43
CA TYR A 144 0.64 -1.10 0.19
C TYR A 144 -0.16 -1.30 -1.10
N VAL A 145 0.23 -2.30 -1.88
CA VAL A 145 -0.49 -2.73 -3.08
C VAL A 145 -1.16 -4.10 -2.82
N PRO A 146 -2.47 -4.14 -2.60
CA PRO A 146 -3.17 -5.35 -2.18
C PRO A 146 -3.09 -6.51 -3.17
N PHE A 147 -3.12 -6.22 -4.47
CA PHE A 147 -3.15 -7.25 -5.53
C PHE A 147 -1.84 -8.03 -5.65
N THR A 148 -0.72 -7.45 -5.23
CA THR A 148 0.61 -8.07 -5.31
C THR A 148 1.21 -8.32 -3.95
N ASN A 149 0.53 -7.91 -2.88
CA ASN A 149 1.00 -7.98 -1.49
C ASN A 149 2.39 -7.35 -1.33
N GLU A 150 2.60 -6.18 -1.95
CA GLU A 150 3.88 -5.49 -1.96
C GLU A 150 3.79 -4.15 -1.23
N ALA A 151 4.81 -3.84 -0.43
CA ALA A 151 5.07 -2.48 0.02
C ALA A 151 5.87 -1.75 -1.06
N CYS A 152 5.44 -0.54 -1.44
CA CYS A 152 6.02 0.24 -2.54
C CYS A 152 6.38 1.65 -2.11
N TYR A 153 7.42 2.22 -2.75
CA TYR A 153 7.84 3.61 -2.57
C TYR A 153 8.11 4.28 -3.93
N LYS A 154 8.08 5.60 -4.00
CA LYS A 154 8.25 6.36 -5.25
C LYS A 154 9.60 7.03 -5.39
N SER A 155 10.11 7.63 -4.34
CA SER A 155 11.32 8.47 -4.38
C SER A 155 12.61 7.66 -4.42
N LYS A 156 13.68 8.31 -4.87
CA LYS A 156 15.04 7.78 -4.72
C LYS A 156 15.58 8.02 -3.31
N THR A 157 15.19 9.14 -2.71
CA THR A 157 15.55 9.54 -1.35
C THR A 157 14.29 9.34 -0.49
N LEU A 158 14.36 8.45 0.48
CA LEU A 158 13.22 8.12 1.34
C LEU A 158 12.99 9.27 2.33
N SER A 159 11.86 9.94 2.18
CA SER A 159 11.39 10.90 3.18
C SER A 159 10.84 10.16 4.42
N PRO A 160 10.77 10.81 5.60
CA PRO A 160 10.18 10.20 6.79
C PRO A 160 8.75 9.69 6.57
N SER A 161 7.95 10.42 5.78
CA SER A 161 6.59 9.98 5.42
C SER A 161 6.59 8.70 4.58
N GLU A 162 7.49 8.58 3.61
CA GLU A 162 7.60 7.37 2.78
C GLU A 162 8.09 6.16 3.59
N ILE A 163 8.93 6.39 4.60
CA ILE A 163 9.34 5.35 5.54
C ILE A 163 8.12 4.79 6.29
N ILE A 164 7.29 5.68 6.84
CA ILE A 164 6.07 5.28 7.52
C ILE A 164 5.12 4.56 6.56
N ASP A 165 4.92 5.06 5.35
CA ASP A 165 4.08 4.41 4.32
C ASP A 165 4.56 2.99 3.99
N ILE A 166 5.88 2.77 3.91
CA ILE A 166 6.47 1.45 3.69
C ILE A 166 6.16 0.53 4.89
N MET A 167 6.38 1.01 6.11
CA MET A 167 6.13 0.25 7.32
C MET A 167 4.64 -0.07 7.51
N GLU A 168 3.75 0.88 7.20
CA GLU A 168 2.30 0.62 7.11
C GLU A 168 1.97 -0.42 6.06
N GLY A 169 2.67 -0.40 4.92
CA GLY A 169 2.54 -1.42 3.89
C GLY A 169 2.84 -2.83 4.40
N TYR A 170 3.87 -2.98 5.21
CA TYR A 170 4.16 -4.26 5.87
C TYR A 170 3.09 -4.67 6.89
N ALA A 171 2.58 -3.73 7.68
CA ALA A 171 1.45 -4.00 8.57
C ALA A 171 0.22 -4.51 7.81
N CYS A 172 -0.08 -3.90 6.66
CA CYS A 172 -1.14 -4.38 5.75
C CYS A 172 -0.87 -5.80 5.24
N SER A 173 0.36 -6.12 4.86
CA SER A 173 0.72 -7.46 4.37
C SER A 173 0.55 -8.54 5.44
N SER A 174 0.67 -8.16 6.72
CA SER A 174 0.36 -9.02 7.88
C SER A 174 -1.13 -9.09 8.21
N GLY A 175 -1.98 -8.39 7.45
CA GLY A 175 -3.42 -8.40 7.63
C GLY A 175 -3.99 -7.36 8.60
N PHE A 176 -3.19 -6.37 9.02
CA PHE A 176 -3.65 -5.26 9.86
C PHE A 176 -3.96 -4.04 8.98
N VAL A 177 -5.21 -3.91 8.55
CA VAL A 177 -5.65 -2.90 7.56
C VAL A 177 -6.23 -1.63 8.19
N SER A 178 -6.57 -1.66 9.49
CA SER A 178 -7.03 -0.48 10.22
C SER A 178 -5.95 0.61 10.24
N ALA A 179 -6.31 1.87 10.00
CA ALA A 179 -5.34 2.97 9.97
C ALA A 179 -4.60 3.11 11.30
N SER A 180 -5.31 2.99 12.42
CA SER A 180 -4.73 3.07 13.77
C SER A 180 -3.73 1.94 14.04
N ASP A 181 -4.05 0.70 13.64
CA ASP A 181 -3.14 -0.43 13.83
C ASP A 181 -1.89 -0.29 12.97
N ARG A 182 -2.05 0.11 11.70
CA ARG A 182 -0.92 0.30 10.78
C ARG A 182 0.05 1.35 11.30
N GLN A 183 -0.47 2.52 11.69
CA GLN A 183 0.35 3.60 12.24
C GLN A 183 1.06 3.16 13.53
N TYR A 184 0.35 2.48 14.43
CA TYR A 184 0.96 1.97 15.66
C TYR A 184 2.09 0.98 15.36
N ILE A 185 1.88 0.03 14.44
CA ILE A 185 2.89 -0.95 14.04
C ILE A 185 4.07 -0.24 13.38
N ALA A 186 3.83 0.69 12.45
CA ALA A 186 4.87 1.43 11.75
C ALA A 186 5.76 2.23 12.72
N VAL A 187 5.15 3.02 13.59
CA VAL A 187 5.88 3.81 14.60
C VAL A 187 6.63 2.91 15.58
N SER A 188 5.98 1.83 16.06
CA SER A 188 6.61 0.89 16.97
C SER A 188 7.81 0.19 16.35
N ALA A 189 7.75 -0.14 15.06
CA ALA A 189 8.86 -0.73 14.32
C ALA A 189 10.02 0.26 14.20
N CYS A 190 9.74 1.51 13.81
CA CYS A 190 10.75 2.56 13.72
C CYS A 190 11.44 2.78 15.08
N LEU A 191 10.70 2.92 16.16
CA LEU A 191 11.25 3.12 17.52
C LEU A 191 12.13 1.96 17.99
N LYS A 192 11.85 0.73 17.56
CA LYS A 192 12.65 -0.46 17.91
C LYS A 192 13.77 -0.75 16.93
N SER A 193 13.91 0.04 15.88
CA SER A 193 14.98 -0.11 14.90
C SER A 193 16.35 0.16 15.54
N ASP A 194 17.38 -0.54 15.06
CA ASP A 194 18.77 -0.21 15.39
C ASP A 194 19.31 0.94 14.52
N ASN A 195 18.63 1.22 13.43
CA ASN A 195 19.00 2.31 12.53
C ASN A 195 18.51 3.63 13.13
N THR A 196 19.44 4.52 13.38
CA THR A 196 19.19 5.83 14.01
C THR A 196 18.20 6.66 13.20
N TYR A 197 18.33 6.66 11.88
CA TYR A 197 17.44 7.42 11.00
C TYR A 197 15.98 6.94 10.99
N LEU A 198 15.75 5.64 11.20
CA LEU A 198 14.39 5.11 11.29
C LEU A 198 13.72 5.42 12.63
N LYS A 199 14.51 5.74 13.67
CA LYS A 199 13.96 6.13 14.97
C LYS A 199 13.44 7.56 15.01
N TYR A 200 13.84 8.39 14.06
CA TYR A 200 13.54 9.81 13.97
C TYR A 200 12.59 10.12 12.82
#